data_6d2f97e22e511cf49477e42bbb15c911
#
_entry.id   6d2f97e22e511cf49477e42bbb15c911
#
_cell.length_a   1.000
_cell.length_b   1.000
_cell.length_c   1.000
_cell.angle_alpha   90.00
_cell.angle_beta   90.00
_cell.angle_gamma   90.00
#
_symmetry.space_group_name_H-M   'P 1'
#
loop_
_entity.id
_entity.type
_entity.pdbx_description
1 polymer ?
#
loop_
_entity_poly.entity_id
_entity_poly.type
_entity_poly.pdbx_seq_one_letter_code
_entity_poly.pdbx_strand_id
1 'polypeptide(L)'
;SNAESVNIWGNGTARREFLHTDDLAEALLFLMENYADSAIVNVGCGEDQTIRELAETIQKVVGFSGRLDFDSSYPNGTPQKILDISKINSLGWKPRIPLKEGLHQVYQWYAAQD
;
A
#
# COMPACT_ATOMS: atom_id res chain seq x y z
N SER A 1 -21.07 0.29 0.44
CA SER A 1 -21.60 1.04 -0.69
C SER A 1 -22.60 0.19 -1.48
N ASN A 2 -23.67 0.80 -1.95
CA ASN A 2 -24.68 0.15 -2.78
C ASN A 2 -24.45 0.37 -4.27
N ALA A 3 -23.31 0.90 -4.66
CA ALA A 3 -22.99 1.10 -6.06
C ALA A 3 -22.89 -0.23 -6.80
N GLU A 4 -23.26 -0.25 -8.08
CA GLU A 4 -23.12 -1.44 -8.91
C GLU A 4 -21.68 -1.67 -9.37
N SER A 5 -20.89 -0.59 -9.45
CA SER A 5 -19.51 -0.65 -9.90
C SER A 5 -18.69 0.47 -9.31
N VAL A 6 -17.37 0.28 -9.33
CA VAL A 6 -16.40 1.31 -9.02
C VAL A 6 -15.55 1.52 -10.26
N ASN A 7 -15.41 2.78 -10.68
CA ASN A 7 -14.62 3.13 -11.84
C ASN A 7 -13.17 3.42 -11.42
N ILE A 8 -12.21 2.73 -12.03
CA ILE A 8 -10.79 2.86 -11.71
C ILE A 8 -10.07 3.38 -12.95
N TRP A 9 -9.33 4.46 -12.79
CA TRP A 9 -8.59 5.07 -13.87
C TRP A 9 -7.39 4.22 -14.27
N GLY A 10 -7.19 4.04 -15.58
CA GLY A 10 -6.13 3.22 -16.13
C GLY A 10 -6.58 1.79 -16.38
N ASN A 11 -5.65 0.91 -16.71
CA ASN A 11 -5.95 -0.50 -16.98
C ASN A 11 -5.59 -1.44 -15.84
N GLY A 12 -5.12 -0.89 -14.72
CA GLY A 12 -4.80 -1.66 -13.53
C GLY A 12 -3.46 -2.38 -13.56
N THR A 13 -2.60 -2.13 -14.55
CA THR A 13 -1.32 -2.84 -14.67
C THR A 13 -0.15 -2.15 -13.99
N ALA A 14 -0.27 -0.87 -13.64
CA ALA A 14 0.80 -0.17 -12.90
C ALA A 14 1.03 -0.84 -11.55
N ARG A 15 2.30 -0.90 -11.14
CA ARG A 15 2.70 -1.55 -9.90
C ARG A 15 3.11 -0.51 -8.87
N ARG A 16 2.67 -0.69 -7.64
CA ARG A 16 2.94 0.23 -6.52
C ARG A 16 3.13 -0.57 -5.24
N GLU A 17 3.94 -0.02 -4.34
CA GLU A 17 4.06 -0.58 -2.99
C GLU A 17 3.26 0.27 -2.00
N PHE A 18 2.82 -0.36 -0.93
CA PHE A 18 2.02 0.28 0.10
C PHE A 18 2.55 -0.14 1.47
N LEU A 19 2.75 0.84 2.34
CA LEU A 19 3.26 0.62 3.68
C LEU A 19 2.23 1.13 4.69
N HIS A 20 1.87 0.30 5.66
CA HIS A 20 0.95 0.70 6.72
C HIS A 20 1.59 1.82 7.56
N THR A 21 0.79 2.79 7.99
CA THR A 21 1.28 3.94 8.76
C THR A 21 1.91 3.53 10.09
N ASP A 22 1.42 2.47 10.72
CA ASP A 22 2.01 1.95 11.96
C ASP A 22 3.41 1.37 11.71
N ASP A 23 3.60 0.68 10.57
CA ASP A 23 4.93 0.20 10.19
C ASP A 23 5.87 1.36 9.90
N LEU A 24 5.38 2.42 9.24
CA LEU A 24 6.18 3.60 8.97
C LEU A 24 6.62 4.27 10.28
N ALA A 25 5.69 4.44 11.23
CA ALA A 25 6.00 5.02 12.52
C ALA A 25 7.05 4.19 13.26
N GLU A 26 6.92 2.88 13.25
CA GLU A 26 7.91 1.98 13.87
C GLU A 26 9.28 2.12 13.21
N ALA A 27 9.31 2.20 11.86
CA ALA A 27 10.56 2.39 11.13
C ALA A 27 11.25 3.69 11.51
N LEU A 28 10.50 4.77 11.66
CA LEU A 28 11.05 6.08 12.03
C LEU A 28 11.65 6.03 13.44
N LEU A 29 10.96 5.43 14.40
CA LEU A 29 11.49 5.24 15.75
C LEU A 29 12.74 4.37 15.75
N PHE A 30 12.73 3.29 14.98
CA PHE A 30 13.88 2.40 14.82
C PHE A 30 15.10 3.17 14.31
N LEU A 31 14.91 4.01 13.27
CA LEU A 31 16.02 4.78 12.70
C LEU A 31 16.53 5.84 13.69
N MET A 32 15.65 6.46 14.45
CA MET A 32 16.07 7.43 15.47
C MET A 32 16.98 6.78 16.53
N GLU A 33 16.75 5.51 16.84
CA GLU A 33 17.52 4.80 17.87
C GLU A 33 18.77 4.10 17.29
N ASN A 34 18.77 3.74 16.01
CA ASN A 34 19.78 2.85 15.45
C ASN A 34 20.56 3.43 14.26
N TYR A 35 20.27 4.66 13.86
CA TYR A 35 20.91 5.23 12.67
C TYR A 35 21.36 6.67 12.94
N ALA A 36 22.66 6.91 12.84
CA ALA A 36 23.25 8.22 13.12
C ALA A 36 23.96 8.83 11.91
N ASP A 37 23.93 8.17 10.75
CA ASP A 37 24.54 8.66 9.51
C ASP A 37 23.63 9.71 8.87
N SER A 38 24.23 10.60 8.05
CA SER A 38 23.47 11.62 7.31
C SER A 38 22.96 11.13 5.96
N ALA A 39 23.33 9.93 5.50
CA ALA A 39 22.88 9.39 4.24
C ALA A 39 21.38 9.06 4.27
N ILE A 40 20.72 9.19 3.12
CA ILE A 40 19.30 8.91 2.98
C ILE A 40 19.03 7.42 3.16
N VAL A 41 17.94 7.10 3.84
CA VAL A 41 17.46 5.72 4.01
C VAL A 41 16.05 5.63 3.45
N ASN A 42 15.83 4.73 2.49
CA ASN A 42 14.49 4.45 1.98
C ASN A 42 13.71 3.57 2.96
N VAL A 43 12.46 3.93 3.19
CA VAL A 43 11.53 3.16 4.01
C VAL A 43 10.33 2.75 3.15
N GLY A 44 10.08 1.47 3.05
CA GLY A 44 8.98 0.94 2.28
C GLY A 44 8.75 -0.52 2.66
N CYS A 45 7.91 -1.23 1.92
CA CYS A 45 7.66 -2.64 2.22
C CYS A 45 8.49 -3.59 1.35
N GLY A 46 9.07 -3.10 0.25
CA GLY A 46 9.91 -3.92 -0.63
C GLY A 46 9.14 -4.87 -1.53
N GLU A 47 7.82 -4.86 -1.46
CA GLU A 47 6.95 -5.67 -2.31
C GLU A 47 5.93 -4.76 -2.96
N ASP A 48 5.65 -4.99 -4.23
CA ASP A 48 4.64 -4.22 -4.95
C ASP A 48 3.53 -5.12 -5.45
N GLN A 49 2.48 -4.49 -5.95
CA GLN A 49 1.39 -5.17 -6.61
C GLN A 49 0.75 -4.26 -7.62
N THR A 50 -0.01 -4.83 -8.54
CA THR A 50 -0.72 -4.03 -9.53
C THR A 50 -1.88 -3.29 -8.86
N ILE A 51 -2.30 -2.19 -9.49
CA ILE A 51 -3.48 -1.46 -9.05
C ILE A 51 -4.72 -2.36 -9.10
N ARG A 52 -4.80 -3.27 -10.08
CA ARG A 52 -5.88 -4.26 -10.15
C ARG A 52 -5.88 -5.16 -8.91
N GLU A 53 -4.72 -5.70 -8.53
CA GLU A 53 -4.61 -6.54 -7.34
C GLU A 53 -5.00 -5.79 -6.07
N LEU A 54 -4.57 -4.52 -5.95
CA LEU A 54 -4.95 -3.67 -4.84
C LEU A 54 -6.46 -3.48 -4.78
N ALA A 55 -7.09 -3.14 -5.91
CA ALA A 55 -8.53 -2.92 -5.98
C ALA A 55 -9.30 -4.18 -5.60
N GLU A 56 -8.85 -5.34 -6.08
CA GLU A 56 -9.47 -6.61 -5.75
C GLU A 56 -9.32 -6.95 -4.26
N THR A 57 -8.18 -6.63 -3.67
CA THR A 57 -7.97 -6.83 -2.24
C THR A 57 -8.90 -5.92 -1.42
N ILE A 58 -9.00 -4.66 -1.79
CA ILE A 58 -9.92 -3.71 -1.12
C ILE A 58 -11.36 -4.19 -1.26
N GLN A 59 -11.74 -4.66 -2.45
CA GLN A 59 -13.08 -5.20 -2.70
C GLN A 59 -13.42 -6.31 -1.73
N LYS A 60 -12.49 -7.24 -1.50
CA LYS A 60 -12.70 -8.34 -0.55
C LYS A 60 -12.77 -7.86 0.89
N VAL A 61 -11.91 -6.94 1.28
CA VAL A 61 -11.87 -6.39 2.65
C VAL A 61 -13.16 -5.67 2.97
N VAL A 62 -13.68 -4.87 2.03
CA VAL A 62 -14.89 -4.07 2.22
C VAL A 62 -16.16 -4.91 2.04
N GLY A 63 -16.06 -6.04 1.34
CA GLY A 63 -17.23 -6.87 1.04
C GLY A 63 -18.07 -6.31 -0.10
N PHE A 64 -17.45 -5.58 -1.04
CA PHE A 64 -18.15 -5.03 -2.18
C PHE A 64 -18.42 -6.11 -3.22
N SER A 65 -19.68 -6.30 -3.56
CA SER A 65 -20.10 -7.35 -4.50
C SER A 65 -20.28 -6.87 -5.94
N GLY A 66 -20.07 -5.58 -6.20
CA GLY A 66 -20.21 -5.00 -7.53
C GLY A 66 -19.00 -5.24 -8.43
N ARG A 67 -18.98 -4.54 -9.58
CA ARG A 67 -17.91 -4.64 -10.57
C ARG A 67 -16.81 -3.64 -10.30
N LEU A 68 -15.58 -4.02 -10.68
CA LEU A 68 -14.46 -3.09 -10.85
C LEU A 68 -14.31 -2.80 -12.34
N ASP A 69 -14.55 -1.56 -12.74
CA ASP A 69 -14.45 -1.14 -14.13
C ASP A 69 -13.18 -0.31 -14.30
N PHE A 70 -12.30 -0.74 -15.21
CA PHE A 70 -11.04 -0.05 -15.47
C PHE A 70 -11.19 0.83 -16.72
N ASP A 71 -10.95 2.13 -16.53
CA ASP A 71 -11.10 3.11 -17.60
C ASP A 71 -9.73 3.43 -18.21
N SER A 72 -9.40 2.76 -19.32
CA SER A 72 -8.11 2.90 -19.99
C SER A 72 -7.96 4.23 -20.76
N SER A 73 -9.00 5.07 -20.79
CA SER A 73 -8.87 6.42 -21.34
C SER A 73 -8.04 7.33 -20.43
N TYR A 74 -7.85 6.94 -19.15
CA TYR A 74 -6.97 7.62 -18.23
C TYR A 74 -5.59 6.97 -18.23
N PRO A 75 -4.50 7.74 -18.07
CA PRO A 75 -3.15 7.17 -18.07
C PRO A 75 -2.89 6.33 -16.82
N ASN A 76 -2.06 5.30 -16.97
CA ASN A 76 -1.64 4.44 -15.86
C ASN A 76 -0.60 5.10 -14.95
N GLY A 77 0.11 6.09 -15.46
CA GLY A 77 1.27 6.65 -14.78
C GLY A 77 2.51 5.77 -14.96
N THR A 78 3.47 5.90 -14.06
CA THR A 78 4.70 5.10 -14.09
C THR A 78 4.37 3.61 -13.96
N PRO A 79 4.91 2.73 -14.85
CA PRO A 79 4.58 1.30 -14.81
C PRO A 79 4.93 0.61 -13.50
N GLN A 80 6.01 1.05 -12.84
CA GLN A 80 6.39 0.48 -11.55
C GLN A 80 7.07 1.54 -10.69
N LYS A 81 6.69 1.60 -9.42
CA LYS A 81 7.35 2.39 -8.38
C LYS A 81 7.52 1.53 -7.16
N ILE A 82 8.77 1.19 -6.85
CA ILE A 82 9.13 0.40 -5.68
C ILE A 82 10.45 0.93 -5.14
N LEU A 83 10.59 0.99 -3.83
CA LEU A 83 11.81 1.44 -3.18
C LEU A 83 12.72 0.27 -2.88
N ASP A 84 14.03 0.50 -2.98
CA ASP A 84 15.03 -0.46 -2.50
C ASP A 84 15.19 -0.25 -1.00
N ILE A 85 14.74 -1.20 -0.20
CA ILE A 85 14.78 -1.14 1.26
C ILE A 85 15.88 -2.01 1.85
N SER A 86 16.86 -2.43 1.04
CA SER A 86 17.94 -3.30 1.52
C SER A 86 18.71 -2.67 2.67
N LYS A 87 18.90 -1.36 2.67
CA LYS A 87 19.65 -0.68 3.72
C LYS A 87 18.96 -0.79 5.08
N ILE A 88 17.66 -0.45 5.17
CA ILE A 88 16.94 -0.54 6.45
C ILE A 88 16.80 -1.99 6.88
N ASN A 89 16.62 -2.92 5.95
CA ASN A 89 16.57 -4.35 6.26
C ASN A 89 17.92 -4.81 6.85
N SER A 90 19.04 -4.35 6.29
CA SER A 90 20.37 -4.71 6.80
C SER A 90 20.61 -4.16 8.20
N LEU A 91 19.95 -3.06 8.57
CA LEU A 91 20.01 -2.49 9.92
C LEU A 91 19.16 -3.28 10.92
N GLY A 92 18.23 -4.11 10.45
CA GLY A 92 17.45 -5.00 11.28
C GLY A 92 15.94 -4.73 11.32
N TRP A 93 15.43 -3.79 10.50
CA TRP A 93 14.01 -3.50 10.48
C TRP A 93 13.33 -4.06 9.23
N LYS A 94 12.12 -4.59 9.41
CA LYS A 94 11.23 -5.04 8.33
C LYS A 94 9.80 -4.68 8.67
N PRO A 95 8.94 -4.43 7.66
CA PRO A 95 7.51 -4.21 7.92
C PRO A 95 6.87 -5.49 8.47
N ARG A 96 5.85 -5.31 9.30
CA ARG A 96 5.17 -6.42 9.97
C ARG A 96 3.74 -6.61 9.53
N ILE A 97 3.12 -5.59 8.95
CA ILE A 97 1.69 -5.60 8.63
C ILE A 97 1.52 -5.86 7.13
N PRO A 98 1.06 -7.07 6.74
CA PRO A 98 0.76 -7.35 5.34
C PRO A 98 -0.34 -6.42 4.83
N LEU A 99 -0.36 -6.16 3.52
CA LEU A 99 -1.29 -5.21 2.94
C LEU A 99 -2.75 -5.54 3.24
N LYS A 100 -3.14 -6.79 3.08
CA LYS A 100 -4.54 -7.19 3.31
C LYS A 100 -4.96 -6.94 4.76
N GLU A 101 -4.10 -7.29 5.71
CA GLU A 101 -4.35 -7.04 7.13
C GLU A 101 -4.41 -5.54 7.42
N GLY A 102 -3.47 -4.78 6.86
CA GLY A 102 -3.46 -3.32 7.03
C GLY A 102 -4.71 -2.66 6.46
N LEU A 103 -5.15 -3.09 5.29
CA LEU A 103 -6.38 -2.58 4.69
C LEU A 103 -7.61 -2.91 5.54
N HIS A 104 -7.64 -4.11 6.12
CA HIS A 104 -8.73 -4.51 7.01
C HIS A 104 -8.78 -3.61 8.24
N GLN A 105 -7.64 -3.33 8.87
CA GLN A 105 -7.55 -2.45 10.03
C GLN A 105 -8.02 -1.03 9.69
N VAL A 106 -7.55 -0.49 8.57
CA VAL A 106 -7.93 0.87 8.12
C VAL A 106 -9.41 0.94 7.82
N TYR A 107 -9.96 -0.10 7.16
CA TYR A 107 -11.38 -0.14 6.87
C TYR A 107 -12.22 -0.20 8.15
N GLN A 108 -11.81 -1.00 9.12
CA GLN A 108 -12.51 -1.07 10.41
C GLN A 108 -12.52 0.30 11.10
N TRP A 109 -11.38 0.99 11.07
CA TRP A 109 -11.29 2.34 11.63
C TRP A 109 -12.23 3.30 10.88
N TYR A 110 -12.19 3.27 9.56
CA TYR A 110 -13.03 4.15 8.72
C TYR A 110 -14.51 3.87 8.94
N ALA A 111 -14.91 2.60 8.99
CA ALA A 111 -16.31 2.22 9.16
C ALA A 111 -16.86 2.59 10.55
N ALA A 112 -15.97 2.76 11.54
CA ALA A 112 -16.37 3.18 12.88
C ALA A 112 -16.54 4.70 13.00
N GLN A 113 -16.16 5.47 11.98
CA GLN A 113 -16.36 6.92 11.94
C GLN A 113 -17.76 7.25 11.41
N ASP A 114 -18.37 8.28 11.92
CA ASP A 114 -19.68 8.75 11.47
C ASP A 114 -19.59 9.78 10.36
#